data_776bc9c40a686d66c4f913be20e59d2f
#
_entry.id   776bc9c40a686d66c4f913be20e59d2f
#
_cell.length_a   1.000
_cell.length_b   1.000
_cell.length_c   1.000
_cell.angle_alpha   90.00
_cell.angle_beta   90.00
_cell.angle_gamma   90.00
#
_symmetry.space_group_name_H-M   'P 1'
#
loop_
_entity.id
_entity.type
_entity.pdbx_description
1 polymer ?
#
loop_
_entity_poly.entity_id
_entity_poly.type
_entity_poly.pdbx_seq_one_letter_code
_entity_poly.pdbx_strand_id
1 'polypeptide(L)'
;MKIRIGLGSCGIAAGALKVKEVVEAEIQKRGLSIELKDTGCIGMCHAEPLLDLIDDQGRVFTYGYVTPEAVVKIFDEHITGQSPVEQYLLAAPEKDYSFMEGQKRVALRNCGIINPENLQDYVDQGGYQALKRVVSEMTPIDVISEIKESGLRGRGGAGFPTWFKWDATRRTPGDIKYIICNADEGDPGAFMDRSLLEGDPHSVLEGMAIAGYAVGANQGFIYCRAEYPLAIRRAELAIKQAEERGILGKNIFGSGFDFEISIKQGAGAFVCGEETALIASLEGERGMPRIKPPFPVQAGYWGKPTNINNVETYANVPWILANGGKAFSALGTEKSPGTKVFALAGKIKQGGLIEVPMGLTLREVIFNIGGGIKGDKKIKAVQLGGPSGGCIPEELLDTPVDYESINQTGAIMGSGGMVVMDETTCMVDIARFFLEFTQSESCGKCVQCRIGTKRMLEILERICDGEGQEGDIELLEEIALKVREGSLCGLGQSAPNPVLTTIRYFRDEYETHIKDKKCPAKQCKALISFRINPEKCRGCGRCARKCPAKCITGEKKKPHEIDQELCLKCGSCLEACPSKYQAVTVE
;
A
#
# COMPACT_ATOMS: atom_id res chain seq x y z
N MET A 1 -22.30 26.54 3.09
CA MET A 1 -21.76 25.62 2.06
C MET A 1 -20.28 25.44 2.28
N LYS A 2 -19.72 24.24 2.02
CA LYS A 2 -18.28 23.94 2.20
C LYS A 2 -17.76 23.12 1.03
N ILE A 3 -16.53 23.36 0.60
CA ILE A 3 -15.80 22.55 -0.37
C ILE A 3 -14.60 21.89 0.31
N ARG A 4 -14.38 20.59 0.09
CA ARG A 4 -13.17 19.88 0.50
C ARG A 4 -12.41 19.44 -0.74
N ILE A 5 -11.08 19.56 -0.70
CA ILE A 5 -10.18 19.11 -1.79
C ILE A 5 -9.15 18.15 -1.21
N GLY A 6 -9.01 16.99 -1.84
CA GLY A 6 -8.02 15.98 -1.49
C GLY A 6 -6.60 16.42 -1.87
N LEU A 7 -5.78 16.79 -0.89
CA LEU A 7 -4.38 17.20 -1.07
C LEU A 7 -3.40 16.22 -0.41
N GLY A 8 -3.68 14.93 -0.51
CA GLY A 8 -2.67 13.88 -0.31
C GLY A 8 -1.76 13.77 -1.54
N SER A 9 -0.67 13.01 -1.43
CA SER A 9 0.30 12.82 -2.53
C SER A 9 -0.35 12.38 -3.84
N CYS A 10 -1.39 11.51 -3.80
CA CYS A 10 -2.10 11.04 -5.00
C CYS A 10 -2.86 12.19 -5.68
N GLY A 11 -3.61 13.01 -4.91
CA GLY A 11 -4.35 14.16 -5.42
C GLY A 11 -3.43 15.23 -6.00
N ILE A 12 -2.33 15.55 -5.30
CA ILE A 12 -1.32 16.52 -5.77
C ILE A 12 -0.72 16.05 -7.10
N ALA A 13 -0.33 14.79 -7.20
CA ALA A 13 0.22 14.20 -8.42
C ALA A 13 -0.79 14.20 -9.59
N ALA A 14 -2.09 14.06 -9.29
CA ALA A 14 -3.16 14.13 -10.27
C ALA A 14 -3.55 15.57 -10.67
N GLY A 15 -3.02 16.60 -9.99
CA GLY A 15 -3.26 18.02 -10.32
C GLY A 15 -4.21 18.76 -9.37
N ALA A 16 -4.49 18.24 -8.17
CA ALA A 16 -5.42 18.85 -7.22
C ALA A 16 -5.04 20.29 -6.79
N LEU A 17 -3.74 20.65 -6.83
CA LEU A 17 -3.33 22.04 -6.56
C LEU A 17 -3.92 23.02 -7.57
N LYS A 18 -3.91 22.67 -8.87
CA LYS A 18 -4.52 23.51 -9.92
C LYS A 18 -6.04 23.57 -9.77
N VAL A 19 -6.67 22.47 -9.34
CA VAL A 19 -8.11 22.44 -9.03
C VAL A 19 -8.41 23.41 -7.90
N LYS A 20 -7.62 23.42 -6.83
CA LYS A 20 -7.75 24.33 -5.70
C LYS A 20 -7.64 25.80 -6.13
N GLU A 21 -6.61 26.16 -6.92
CA GLU A 21 -6.42 27.52 -7.44
C GLU A 21 -7.67 28.01 -8.18
N VAL A 22 -8.29 27.16 -9.01
CA VAL A 22 -9.50 27.53 -9.75
C VAL A 22 -10.72 27.64 -8.83
N VAL A 23 -10.84 26.76 -7.82
CA VAL A 23 -11.91 26.87 -6.82
C VAL A 23 -11.80 28.19 -6.06
N GLU A 24 -10.62 28.58 -5.58
CA GLU A 24 -10.37 29.86 -4.91
C GLU A 24 -10.74 31.05 -5.81
N ALA A 25 -10.33 31.00 -7.09
CA ALA A 25 -10.62 32.05 -8.07
C ALA A 25 -12.15 32.19 -8.34
N GLU A 26 -12.87 31.06 -8.49
CA GLU A 26 -14.32 31.09 -8.72
C GLU A 26 -15.11 31.56 -7.48
N ILE A 27 -14.69 31.18 -6.26
CA ILE A 27 -15.25 31.70 -5.01
C ILE A 27 -15.10 33.23 -4.95
N GLN A 28 -13.91 33.74 -5.21
CA GLN A 28 -13.60 35.18 -5.18
C GLN A 28 -14.36 35.94 -6.29
N LYS A 29 -14.30 35.45 -7.53
CA LYS A 29 -14.95 36.08 -8.70
C LYS A 29 -16.46 36.21 -8.55
N ARG A 30 -17.11 35.22 -7.90
CA ARG A 30 -18.56 35.20 -7.68
C ARG A 30 -18.99 35.81 -6.35
N GLY A 31 -18.06 36.21 -5.48
CA GLY A 31 -18.34 36.76 -4.16
C GLY A 31 -19.08 35.78 -3.24
N LEU A 32 -18.79 34.48 -3.35
CA LEU A 32 -19.46 33.44 -2.59
C LEU A 32 -18.82 33.26 -1.20
N SER A 33 -19.66 33.00 -0.18
CA SER A 33 -19.21 32.63 1.15
C SER A 33 -19.18 31.10 1.27
N ILE A 34 -18.10 30.50 0.79
CA ILE A 34 -17.87 29.05 0.81
C ILE A 34 -16.61 28.78 1.63
N GLU A 35 -16.71 27.90 2.62
CA GLU A 35 -15.54 27.42 3.37
C GLU A 35 -14.77 26.43 2.50
N LEU A 36 -13.49 26.74 2.21
CA LEU A 36 -12.60 25.81 1.51
C LEU A 36 -11.71 25.09 2.53
N LYS A 37 -11.70 23.75 2.50
CA LYS A 37 -10.92 22.90 3.37
C LYS A 37 -10.01 21.96 2.57
N ASP A 38 -8.72 21.99 2.88
CA ASP A 38 -7.75 21.02 2.41
C ASP A 38 -7.88 19.73 3.24
N THR A 39 -7.87 18.55 2.60
CA THR A 39 -7.93 17.27 3.30
C THR A 39 -6.82 16.33 2.87
N GLY A 40 -6.58 15.25 3.62
CA GLY A 40 -5.79 14.12 3.15
C GLY A 40 -6.53 13.31 2.07
N CYS A 41 -5.88 12.26 1.57
CA CYS A 41 -6.51 11.35 0.62
C CYS A 41 -7.59 10.50 1.32
N ILE A 42 -8.79 10.42 0.73
CA ILE A 42 -9.87 9.57 1.24
C ILE A 42 -9.69 8.08 0.88
N GLY A 43 -8.75 7.77 -0.01
CA GLY A 43 -8.48 6.42 -0.50
C GLY A 43 -8.89 6.16 -1.95
N MET A 44 -9.72 6.98 -2.57
CA MET A 44 -10.17 6.82 -3.97
C MET A 44 -9.12 7.30 -4.98
N CYS A 45 -7.90 6.76 -4.91
CA CYS A 45 -6.77 7.22 -5.73
C CYS A 45 -7.01 7.07 -7.24
N HIS A 46 -7.86 6.13 -7.66
CA HIS A 46 -8.24 5.93 -9.06
C HIS A 46 -9.06 7.08 -9.65
N ALA A 47 -9.70 7.88 -8.80
CA ALA A 47 -10.62 8.95 -9.22
C ALA A 47 -10.09 10.38 -8.93
N GLU A 48 -8.85 10.51 -8.48
CA GLU A 48 -8.22 11.81 -8.21
C GLU A 48 -8.09 12.66 -9.49
N PRO A 49 -8.15 14.01 -9.39
CA PRO A 49 -8.43 14.81 -8.21
C PRO A 49 -9.87 14.72 -7.73
N LEU A 50 -10.05 14.76 -6.39
CA LEU A 50 -11.34 14.70 -5.74
C LEU A 50 -11.76 16.06 -5.20
N LEU A 51 -13.07 16.34 -5.29
CA LEU A 51 -13.71 17.51 -4.71
C LEU A 51 -15.03 17.09 -4.08
N ASP A 52 -15.19 17.35 -2.78
CA ASP A 52 -16.50 17.24 -2.12
C ASP A 52 -17.15 18.63 -2.03
N LEU A 53 -18.39 18.71 -2.43
CA LEU A 53 -19.27 19.82 -2.17
C LEU A 53 -20.25 19.43 -1.05
N ILE A 54 -20.24 20.20 0.03
CA ILE A 54 -21.13 20.02 1.18
C ILE A 54 -22.09 21.21 1.21
N ASP A 55 -23.36 20.94 1.01
CA ASP A 55 -24.39 22.00 1.00
C ASP A 55 -24.76 22.47 2.41
N ASP A 56 -25.67 23.44 2.49
CA ASP A 56 -26.12 24.02 3.77
C ASP A 56 -26.99 23.06 4.60
N GLN A 57 -27.42 21.94 4.02
CA GLN A 57 -28.14 20.86 4.71
C GLN A 57 -27.20 19.75 5.19
N GLY A 58 -25.88 19.88 4.92
CA GLY A 58 -24.86 18.88 5.26
C GLY A 58 -24.81 17.70 4.30
N ARG A 59 -25.49 17.76 3.14
CA ARG A 59 -25.44 16.72 2.13
C ARG A 59 -24.13 16.80 1.37
N VAL A 60 -23.47 15.65 1.16
CA VAL A 60 -22.16 15.55 0.52
C VAL A 60 -22.31 15.06 -0.90
N PHE A 61 -21.69 15.77 -1.84
CA PHE A 61 -21.58 15.41 -3.24
C PHE A 61 -20.10 15.26 -3.59
N THR A 62 -19.67 14.05 -3.90
CA THR A 62 -18.28 13.74 -4.22
C THR A 62 -18.07 13.71 -5.73
N TYR A 63 -17.21 14.57 -6.22
CA TYR A 63 -16.77 14.64 -7.60
C TYR A 63 -15.38 14.04 -7.76
N GLY A 64 -15.18 13.24 -8.81
CA GLY A 64 -13.88 12.67 -9.18
C GLY A 64 -13.43 13.08 -10.57
N TYR A 65 -12.15 12.82 -10.87
CA TYR A 65 -11.51 13.22 -12.13
C TYR A 65 -11.64 14.71 -12.42
N VAL A 66 -11.65 15.52 -11.35
CA VAL A 66 -11.93 16.95 -11.43
C VAL A 66 -10.77 17.69 -12.10
N THR A 67 -11.07 18.36 -13.23
CA THR A 67 -10.14 19.24 -13.92
C THR A 67 -10.48 20.71 -13.62
N PRO A 68 -9.59 21.68 -13.93
CA PRO A 68 -9.93 23.11 -13.88
C PRO A 68 -11.24 23.47 -14.57
N GLU A 69 -11.52 22.88 -15.73
CA GLU A 69 -12.76 23.11 -16.49
C GLU A 69 -13.98 22.48 -15.79
N ALA A 70 -13.78 21.31 -15.14
CA ALA A 70 -14.84 20.68 -14.35
C ALA A 70 -15.26 21.55 -13.15
N VAL A 71 -14.31 22.24 -12.51
CA VAL A 71 -14.60 23.19 -11.42
C VAL A 71 -15.57 24.25 -11.87
N VAL A 72 -15.30 24.90 -13.01
CA VAL A 72 -16.20 25.95 -13.55
C VAL A 72 -17.61 25.42 -13.77
N LYS A 73 -17.73 24.21 -14.35
CA LYS A 73 -19.04 23.56 -14.53
C LYS A 73 -19.74 23.27 -13.20
N ILE A 74 -19.03 22.79 -12.19
CA ILE A 74 -19.58 22.52 -10.85
C ILE A 74 -20.12 23.82 -10.24
N PHE A 75 -19.41 24.94 -10.40
CA PHE A 75 -19.87 26.24 -9.92
C PHE A 75 -21.10 26.73 -10.68
N ASP A 76 -21.13 26.56 -12.02
CA ASP A 76 -22.27 27.01 -12.85
C ASP A 76 -23.52 26.16 -12.63
N GLU A 77 -23.39 24.84 -12.75
CA GLU A 77 -24.51 23.93 -12.77
C GLU A 77 -24.96 23.53 -11.37
N HIS A 78 -24.03 23.20 -10.45
CA HIS A 78 -24.43 22.73 -9.12
C HIS A 78 -24.54 23.85 -8.10
N ILE A 79 -23.51 24.70 -7.94
CA ILE A 79 -23.55 25.73 -6.89
C ILE A 79 -24.55 26.83 -7.23
N THR A 80 -24.59 27.28 -8.48
CA THR A 80 -25.53 28.31 -8.95
C THR A 80 -26.85 27.71 -9.43
N GLY A 81 -26.79 26.67 -10.26
CA GLY A 81 -27.96 26.04 -10.91
C GLY A 81 -28.64 24.96 -10.06
N GLN A 82 -28.11 24.60 -8.90
CA GLN A 82 -28.65 23.61 -7.96
C GLN A 82 -28.84 22.20 -8.57
N SER A 83 -28.10 21.87 -9.63
CA SER A 83 -28.15 20.56 -10.31
C SER A 83 -26.76 19.94 -10.36
N PRO A 84 -26.54 18.75 -9.78
CA PRO A 84 -25.25 18.08 -9.81
C PRO A 84 -24.74 17.83 -11.23
N VAL A 85 -23.41 17.89 -11.43
CA VAL A 85 -22.76 17.62 -12.72
C VAL A 85 -22.50 16.13 -12.85
N GLU A 86 -23.44 15.38 -13.41
CA GLU A 86 -23.42 13.91 -13.47
C GLU A 86 -22.14 13.32 -14.08
N GLN A 87 -21.52 14.02 -15.03
CA GLN A 87 -20.29 13.58 -15.70
C GLN A 87 -19.14 13.30 -14.73
N TYR A 88 -19.04 14.03 -13.63
CA TYR A 88 -17.99 13.95 -12.63
C TYR A 88 -18.47 13.43 -11.28
N LEU A 89 -19.78 13.23 -11.11
CA LEU A 89 -20.40 12.84 -9.83
C LEU A 89 -20.17 11.36 -9.55
N LEU A 90 -19.39 11.07 -8.52
CA LEU A 90 -19.16 9.72 -8.03
C LEU A 90 -20.20 9.31 -6.99
N ALA A 91 -20.41 10.14 -5.96
CA ALA A 91 -21.37 9.88 -4.88
C ALA A 91 -22.21 11.12 -4.58
N ALA A 92 -23.46 10.88 -4.17
CA ALA A 92 -24.42 11.88 -3.72
C ALA A 92 -25.34 11.24 -2.66
N PRO A 93 -26.17 12.01 -1.93
CA PRO A 93 -27.06 11.45 -0.90
C PRO A 93 -27.95 10.28 -1.37
N GLU A 94 -28.29 10.27 -2.65
CA GLU A 94 -29.15 9.24 -3.28
C GLU A 94 -28.37 8.33 -4.26
N LYS A 95 -27.04 8.43 -4.26
CA LYS A 95 -26.14 7.69 -5.16
C LYS A 95 -24.93 7.19 -4.40
N ASP A 96 -25.02 5.98 -3.94
CA ASP A 96 -23.90 5.30 -3.29
C ASP A 96 -22.77 5.02 -4.28
N TYR A 97 -21.56 4.97 -3.76
CA TYR A 97 -20.37 4.62 -4.53
C TYR A 97 -19.77 3.34 -3.98
N SER A 98 -19.80 2.28 -4.78
CA SER A 98 -19.43 0.93 -4.38
C SER A 98 -18.06 0.81 -3.71
N PHE A 99 -17.10 1.65 -4.10
CA PHE A 99 -15.79 1.68 -3.46
C PHE A 99 -15.83 2.02 -1.98
N MET A 100 -16.80 2.83 -1.54
CA MET A 100 -16.97 3.20 -0.13
C MET A 100 -17.87 2.23 0.64
N GLU A 101 -18.70 1.45 -0.08
CA GLU A 101 -19.55 0.43 0.52
C GLU A 101 -18.72 -0.75 1.04
N GLY A 102 -19.17 -1.36 2.12
CA GLY A 102 -18.48 -2.50 2.74
C GLY A 102 -17.20 -2.15 3.49
N GLN A 103 -16.74 -0.91 3.45
CA GLN A 103 -15.62 -0.44 4.26
C GLN A 103 -16.07 -0.12 5.70
N LYS A 104 -15.18 -0.41 6.65
CA LYS A 104 -15.30 0.03 8.05
C LYS A 104 -14.03 0.76 8.42
N ARG A 105 -14.10 2.10 8.44
CA ARG A 105 -12.92 2.95 8.65
C ARG A 105 -12.70 3.21 10.13
N VAL A 106 -11.64 2.66 10.68
CA VAL A 106 -11.14 2.86 12.04
C VAL A 106 -9.83 3.65 12.00
N ALA A 107 -8.81 3.13 11.35
CA ALA A 107 -7.54 3.83 11.16
C ALA A 107 -7.71 5.03 10.20
N LEU A 108 -8.41 4.84 9.08
CA LEU A 108 -8.64 5.88 8.07
C LEU A 108 -9.83 6.81 8.37
N ARG A 109 -10.43 6.77 9.58
CA ARG A 109 -11.68 7.47 9.91
C ARG A 109 -11.71 8.96 9.58
N ASN A 110 -10.59 9.65 9.72
CA ASN A 110 -10.48 11.09 9.50
C ASN A 110 -9.87 11.46 8.12
N CYS A 111 -9.27 10.48 7.42
CA CYS A 111 -8.65 10.72 6.12
C CYS A 111 -9.70 11.16 5.09
N GLY A 112 -9.47 12.29 4.42
CA GLY A 112 -10.43 12.92 3.50
C GLY A 112 -11.51 13.77 4.19
N ILE A 113 -11.49 13.89 5.52
CA ILE A 113 -12.50 14.64 6.31
C ILE A 113 -11.89 15.86 6.99
N ILE A 114 -10.77 15.67 7.69
CA ILE A 114 -10.09 16.74 8.43
C ILE A 114 -9.02 17.42 7.57
N ASN A 115 -8.67 18.66 7.96
CA ASN A 115 -7.44 19.27 7.51
C ASN A 115 -6.28 18.76 8.38
N PRO A 116 -5.35 17.92 7.83
CA PRO A 116 -4.26 17.34 8.62
C PRO A 116 -3.24 18.37 9.13
N GLU A 117 -3.31 19.61 8.64
CA GLU A 117 -2.45 20.73 9.05
C GLU A 117 -3.12 21.61 10.12
N ASN A 118 -4.32 21.22 10.61
CA ASN A 118 -5.06 21.93 11.64
C ASN A 118 -5.44 21.02 12.80
N LEU A 119 -4.77 21.15 13.93
CA LEU A 119 -5.04 20.37 15.14
C LEU A 119 -6.50 20.48 15.60
N GLN A 120 -7.16 21.65 15.45
CA GLN A 120 -8.54 21.82 15.89
C GLN A 120 -9.49 20.89 15.14
N ASP A 121 -9.26 20.63 13.86
CA ASP A 121 -10.06 19.69 13.08
C ASP A 121 -10.03 18.28 13.68
N TYR A 122 -8.86 17.83 14.15
CA TYR A 122 -8.74 16.54 14.84
C TYR A 122 -9.45 16.53 16.20
N VAL A 123 -9.30 17.60 16.96
CA VAL A 123 -9.98 17.76 18.27
C VAL A 123 -11.50 17.77 18.12
N ASP A 124 -12.02 18.42 17.08
CA ASP A 124 -13.47 18.46 16.78
C ASP A 124 -14.03 17.07 16.41
N GLN A 125 -13.19 16.15 15.95
CA GLN A 125 -13.55 14.74 15.75
C GLN A 125 -13.34 13.86 17.00
N GLY A 126 -13.17 14.47 18.18
CA GLY A 126 -12.94 13.78 19.45
C GLY A 126 -11.49 13.38 19.70
N GLY A 127 -10.56 13.88 18.89
CA GLY A 127 -9.13 13.60 19.05
C GLY A 127 -8.57 14.04 20.40
N TYR A 128 -7.58 13.32 20.89
CA TYR A 128 -6.91 13.46 22.16
C TYR A 128 -7.78 13.27 23.42
N GLN A 129 -9.07 12.96 23.27
CA GLN A 129 -9.92 12.61 24.41
C GLN A 129 -9.51 11.26 25.02
N ALA A 130 -9.10 10.31 24.18
CA ALA A 130 -8.62 9.01 24.64
C ALA A 130 -7.32 9.17 25.44
N LEU A 131 -6.35 9.95 24.96
CA LEU A 131 -5.11 10.23 25.69
C LEU A 131 -5.41 10.94 27.01
N LYS A 132 -6.29 11.97 27.02
CA LYS A 132 -6.67 12.68 28.23
C LYS A 132 -7.25 11.73 29.28
N ARG A 133 -8.19 10.88 28.89
CA ARG A 133 -8.77 9.85 29.76
C ARG A 133 -7.70 8.89 30.30
N VAL A 134 -6.81 8.43 29.41
CA VAL A 134 -5.72 7.49 29.77
C VAL A 134 -4.84 8.06 30.86
N VAL A 135 -4.36 9.29 30.72
CA VAL A 135 -3.41 9.86 31.69
C VAL A 135 -4.06 10.36 32.98
N SER A 136 -5.40 10.58 33.00
CA SER A 136 -6.11 11.07 34.18
C SER A 136 -6.90 10.00 34.96
N GLU A 137 -7.32 8.91 34.29
CA GLU A 137 -8.29 7.97 34.87
C GLU A 137 -7.83 6.49 34.82
N MET A 138 -6.81 6.15 34.00
CA MET A 138 -6.39 4.76 33.79
C MET A 138 -4.98 4.50 34.31
N THR A 139 -4.74 3.31 34.81
CA THR A 139 -3.37 2.85 35.08
C THR A 139 -2.74 2.28 33.79
N PRO A 140 -1.39 2.23 33.68
CA PRO A 140 -0.73 1.56 32.57
C PRO A 140 -1.21 0.13 32.31
N ILE A 141 -1.59 -0.60 33.36
CA ILE A 141 -2.08 -2.00 33.25
C ILE A 141 -3.48 -1.99 32.63
N ASP A 142 -4.34 -1.03 33.01
CA ASP A 142 -5.70 -0.92 32.43
C ASP A 142 -5.63 -0.66 30.93
N VAL A 143 -4.72 0.24 30.50
CA VAL A 143 -4.50 0.50 29.06
C VAL A 143 -4.06 -0.75 28.32
N ILE A 144 -3.09 -1.51 28.86
CA ILE A 144 -2.62 -2.76 28.26
C ILE A 144 -3.74 -3.82 28.22
N SER A 145 -4.60 -3.85 29.27
CA SER A 145 -5.72 -4.77 29.34
C SER A 145 -6.78 -4.46 28.28
N GLU A 146 -7.04 -3.18 28.02
CA GLU A 146 -7.96 -2.73 26.96
C GLU A 146 -7.43 -3.09 25.57
N ILE A 147 -6.13 -2.90 25.31
CA ILE A 147 -5.47 -3.33 24.06
C ILE A 147 -5.48 -4.87 23.93
N LYS A 148 -5.36 -5.61 25.03
CA LYS A 148 -5.48 -7.07 25.04
C LYS A 148 -6.89 -7.52 24.69
N GLU A 149 -7.92 -6.90 25.29
CA GLU A 149 -9.33 -7.18 25.02
C GLU A 149 -9.70 -6.88 23.56
N SER A 150 -9.11 -5.84 22.97
CA SER A 150 -9.29 -5.51 21.55
C SER A 150 -8.75 -6.58 20.60
N GLY A 151 -7.80 -7.40 21.05
CA GLY A 151 -7.10 -8.35 20.21
C GLY A 151 -6.26 -7.71 19.10
N LEU A 152 -5.92 -6.41 19.20
CA LEU A 152 -5.14 -5.70 18.19
C LEU A 152 -3.80 -6.40 17.95
N ARG A 153 -3.60 -6.84 16.71
CA ARG A 153 -2.32 -7.38 16.22
C ARG A 153 -1.60 -6.30 15.40
N GLY A 154 -0.28 -6.34 15.38
CA GLY A 154 0.53 -5.42 14.58
C GLY A 154 0.13 -5.41 13.11
N ARG A 155 -0.03 -4.22 12.52
CA ARG A 155 -0.49 -3.99 11.14
C ARG A 155 0.64 -3.88 10.12
N GLY A 156 1.90 -3.89 10.57
CA GLY A 156 3.08 -3.82 9.69
C GLY A 156 3.48 -5.15 9.01
N GLY A 157 2.68 -6.22 9.13
CA GLY A 157 2.87 -7.45 8.36
C GLY A 157 2.96 -8.73 9.18
N ALA A 158 3.70 -8.74 10.30
CA ALA A 158 3.90 -9.95 11.11
C ALA A 158 2.69 -10.35 11.98
N GLY A 159 1.75 -9.44 12.20
CA GLY A 159 0.55 -9.72 12.98
C GLY A 159 0.78 -10.12 14.44
N PHE A 160 1.89 -9.67 15.04
CA PHE A 160 2.21 -10.00 16.43
C PHE A 160 1.28 -9.27 17.40
N PRO A 161 0.83 -9.90 18.53
CA PRO A 161 -0.07 -9.26 19.49
C PRO A 161 0.53 -7.96 20.09
N THR A 162 -0.15 -6.85 19.91
CA THR A 162 0.36 -5.52 20.33
C THR A 162 0.49 -5.44 21.85
N TRP A 163 -0.52 -5.90 22.60
CA TRP A 163 -0.51 -5.89 24.06
C TRP A 163 0.68 -6.61 24.66
N PHE A 164 1.12 -7.72 24.04
CA PHE A 164 2.23 -8.52 24.55
C PHE A 164 3.56 -7.75 24.47
N LYS A 165 3.79 -7.06 23.35
CA LYS A 165 4.99 -6.20 23.21
C LYS A 165 4.99 -5.07 24.24
N TRP A 166 3.82 -4.46 24.46
CA TRP A 166 3.70 -3.37 25.45
C TRP A 166 3.94 -3.87 26.87
N ASP A 167 3.33 -4.98 27.27
CA ASP A 167 3.52 -5.56 28.61
C ASP A 167 4.96 -6.04 28.83
N ALA A 168 5.55 -6.68 27.84
CA ALA A 168 6.96 -7.08 27.89
C ALA A 168 7.91 -5.88 28.08
N THR A 169 7.70 -4.79 27.30
CA THR A 169 8.48 -3.56 27.44
C THR A 169 8.27 -2.92 28.82
N ARG A 170 7.01 -2.89 29.30
CA ARG A 170 6.67 -2.34 30.61
C ARG A 170 7.38 -3.09 31.74
N ARG A 171 7.38 -4.43 31.69
CA ARG A 171 7.97 -5.27 32.73
C ARG A 171 9.49 -5.30 32.70
N THR A 172 10.10 -5.02 31.55
CA THR A 172 11.56 -5.00 31.46
C THR A 172 12.12 -3.85 32.31
N PRO A 173 13.02 -4.12 33.26
CA PRO A 173 13.69 -3.08 34.04
C PRO A 173 14.48 -2.12 33.15
N GLY A 174 14.46 -0.84 33.47
CA GLY A 174 15.23 0.19 32.76
C GLY A 174 14.83 1.57 33.25
N ASP A 175 15.79 2.45 33.32
CA ASP A 175 15.68 3.87 33.69
C ASP A 175 15.03 4.69 32.57
N ILE A 176 15.28 4.30 31.32
CA ILE A 176 14.75 4.91 30.11
C ILE A 176 14.15 3.81 29.24
N LYS A 177 12.98 4.11 28.63
CA LYS A 177 12.33 3.26 27.63
C LYS A 177 11.95 4.11 26.42
N TYR A 178 11.85 3.46 25.26
CA TYR A 178 11.58 4.15 24.02
C TYR A 178 10.35 3.59 23.31
N ILE A 179 9.63 4.50 22.64
CA ILE A 179 8.58 4.19 21.67
C ILE A 179 9.10 4.50 20.27
N ILE A 180 8.94 3.58 19.33
CA ILE A 180 9.28 3.82 17.94
C ILE A 180 8.05 3.54 17.08
N CYS A 181 7.69 4.50 16.25
CA CYS A 181 6.74 4.34 15.15
C CYS A 181 7.53 3.98 13.89
N ASN A 182 7.33 2.76 13.41
CA ASN A 182 7.91 2.30 12.16
C ASN A 182 7.04 2.80 11.00
N ALA A 183 7.54 3.81 10.30
CA ALA A 183 6.98 4.39 9.09
C ALA A 183 7.90 4.15 7.87
N ASP A 184 8.70 3.08 7.91
CA ASP A 184 9.55 2.62 6.81
C ASP A 184 8.76 1.70 5.87
N GLU A 185 7.73 2.24 5.22
CA GLU A 185 6.86 1.56 4.28
C GLU A 185 7.55 1.46 2.91
N GLY A 186 8.26 0.36 2.67
CA GLY A 186 9.08 0.17 1.49
C GLY A 186 8.48 -0.71 0.39
N ASP A 187 7.34 -1.36 0.63
CA ASP A 187 6.68 -2.26 -0.31
C ASP A 187 6.20 -1.51 -1.57
N PRO A 188 6.61 -1.90 -2.80
CA PRO A 188 6.04 -1.35 -4.02
C PRO A 188 4.52 -1.52 -4.06
N GLY A 189 3.81 -0.40 -4.21
CA GLY A 189 2.34 -0.39 -4.24
C GLY A 189 1.65 -0.28 -2.88
N ALA A 190 2.38 -0.34 -1.76
CA ALA A 190 1.87 -0.04 -0.43
C ALA A 190 2.07 1.45 -0.09
N PHE A 191 1.03 2.10 0.44
CA PHE A 191 1.06 3.52 0.82
C PHE A 191 0.04 3.88 1.93
N MET A 192 -0.34 2.89 2.75
CA MET A 192 -1.28 3.08 3.84
C MET A 192 -0.69 3.92 4.98
N ASP A 193 0.56 3.65 5.37
CA ASP A 193 1.24 4.38 6.43
C ASP A 193 1.52 5.83 6.02
N ARG A 194 1.98 6.02 4.78
CA ARG A 194 2.11 7.35 4.18
C ARG A 194 0.81 8.12 4.23
N SER A 195 -0.30 7.50 3.82
CA SER A 195 -1.60 8.16 3.74
C SER A 195 -2.16 8.52 5.11
N LEU A 196 -1.89 7.69 6.13
CA LEU A 196 -2.24 8.01 7.52
C LEU A 196 -1.45 9.22 8.02
N LEU A 197 -0.13 9.26 7.83
CA LEU A 197 0.69 10.41 8.23
C LEU A 197 0.35 11.68 7.43
N GLU A 198 -0.06 11.54 6.16
CA GLU A 198 -0.52 12.67 5.34
C GLU A 198 -1.94 13.13 5.68
N GLY A 199 -2.82 12.23 6.14
CA GLY A 199 -4.25 12.49 6.28
C GLY A 199 -4.73 12.69 7.72
N ASP A 200 -4.10 12.02 8.67
CA ASP A 200 -4.43 12.08 10.10
C ASP A 200 -3.20 11.82 10.99
N PRO A 201 -2.16 12.68 10.94
CA PRO A 201 -0.95 12.48 11.73
C PRO A 201 -1.22 12.48 13.24
N HIS A 202 -2.22 13.25 13.71
CA HIS A 202 -2.54 13.36 15.12
C HIS A 202 -3.03 12.04 15.74
N SER A 203 -3.73 11.19 14.99
CA SER A 203 -4.13 9.87 15.50
C SER A 203 -2.94 8.96 15.78
N VAL A 204 -1.89 9.08 14.97
CA VAL A 204 -0.63 8.34 15.18
C VAL A 204 0.10 8.87 16.42
N LEU A 205 0.22 10.20 16.56
CA LEU A 205 0.85 10.84 17.73
C LEU A 205 0.11 10.48 19.03
N GLU A 206 -1.23 10.54 19.04
CA GLU A 206 -2.05 10.15 20.19
C GLU A 206 -1.81 8.67 20.54
N GLY A 207 -1.81 7.78 19.55
CA GLY A 207 -1.52 6.35 19.75
C GLY A 207 -0.13 6.09 20.31
N MET A 208 0.87 6.84 19.87
CA MET A 208 2.24 6.75 20.40
C MET A 208 2.31 7.25 21.85
N ALA A 209 1.65 8.36 22.18
CA ALA A 209 1.63 8.90 23.55
C ALA A 209 0.92 7.94 24.52
N ILE A 210 -0.20 7.33 24.11
CA ILE A 210 -0.90 6.28 24.89
C ILE A 210 0.02 5.08 25.13
N ALA A 211 0.74 4.62 24.10
CA ALA A 211 1.71 3.54 24.25
C ALA A 211 2.87 3.94 25.18
N GLY A 212 3.36 5.18 25.06
CA GLY A 212 4.39 5.73 25.95
C GLY A 212 3.97 5.65 27.41
N TYR A 213 2.76 6.11 27.74
CA TYR A 213 2.17 6.01 29.05
C TYR A 213 2.09 4.56 29.54
N ALA A 214 1.56 3.67 28.71
CA ALA A 214 1.34 2.26 29.04
C ALA A 214 2.65 1.50 29.35
N VAL A 215 3.75 1.82 28.66
CA VAL A 215 5.05 1.11 28.85
C VAL A 215 5.99 1.84 29.82
N GLY A 216 5.69 3.11 30.15
CA GLY A 216 6.53 3.98 30.96
C GLY A 216 7.69 4.59 30.17
N ALA A 217 7.48 4.94 28.92
CA ALA A 217 8.43 5.65 28.07
C ALA A 217 8.10 7.15 28.04
N ASN A 218 9.13 8.00 27.96
CA ASN A 218 8.98 9.46 27.83
C ASN A 218 9.55 10.01 26.51
N GLN A 219 10.06 9.16 25.65
CA GLN A 219 10.59 9.53 24.33
C GLN A 219 10.08 8.61 23.24
N GLY A 220 9.64 9.23 22.14
CA GLY A 220 9.17 8.58 20.95
C GLY A 220 9.91 9.03 19.69
N PHE A 221 10.05 8.12 18.73
CA PHE A 221 10.63 8.42 17.43
C PHE A 221 9.68 7.92 16.32
N ILE A 222 9.42 8.76 15.32
CA ILE A 222 8.83 8.33 14.06
C ILE A 222 9.98 8.12 13.08
N TYR A 223 10.24 6.87 12.68
CA TYR A 223 11.22 6.56 11.66
C TYR A 223 10.51 6.51 10.31
N CYS A 224 10.64 7.57 9.53
CA CYS A 224 9.95 7.76 8.27
C CYS A 224 10.92 7.80 7.10
N ARG A 225 10.53 7.24 5.97
CA ARG A 225 11.32 7.30 4.73
C ARG A 225 11.47 8.74 4.25
N ALA A 226 12.67 9.14 3.81
CA ALA A 226 12.93 10.46 3.23
C ALA A 226 12.11 10.71 1.94
N GLU A 227 11.66 9.65 1.26
CA GLU A 227 10.80 9.72 0.07
C GLU A 227 9.35 10.14 0.35
N TYR A 228 8.99 10.34 1.63
CA TYR A 228 7.66 10.80 2.05
C TYR A 228 7.66 12.24 2.58
N PRO A 229 8.10 13.25 1.78
CA PRO A 229 8.31 14.61 2.27
C PRO A 229 7.03 15.26 2.79
N LEU A 230 5.86 14.97 2.19
CA LEU A 230 4.58 15.50 2.66
C LEU A 230 4.18 14.92 4.02
N ALA A 231 4.36 13.60 4.22
CA ALA A 231 4.08 12.94 5.48
C ALA A 231 4.99 13.48 6.60
N ILE A 232 6.30 13.65 6.32
CA ILE A 232 7.26 14.21 7.27
C ILE A 232 6.84 15.62 7.67
N ARG A 233 6.58 16.52 6.70
CA ARG A 233 6.17 17.90 6.96
C ARG A 233 4.91 17.99 7.81
N ARG A 234 3.89 17.17 7.49
CA ARG A 234 2.63 17.15 8.24
C ARG A 234 2.79 16.58 9.65
N ALA A 235 3.60 15.54 9.80
CA ALA A 235 3.89 14.99 11.12
C ALA A 235 4.71 15.96 12.00
N GLU A 236 5.70 16.67 11.43
CA GLU A 236 6.46 17.73 12.13
C GLU A 236 5.53 18.86 12.60
N LEU A 237 4.63 19.31 11.71
CA LEU A 237 3.65 20.33 12.06
C LEU A 237 2.69 19.86 13.17
N ALA A 238 2.21 18.62 13.08
CA ALA A 238 1.33 18.03 14.08
C ALA A 238 2.01 17.91 15.46
N ILE A 239 3.28 17.49 15.49
CA ILE A 239 4.06 17.44 16.75
C ILE A 239 4.13 18.85 17.36
N LYS A 240 4.56 19.84 16.56
CA LYS A 240 4.66 21.24 17.03
C LYS A 240 3.34 21.76 17.57
N GLN A 241 2.22 21.56 16.87
CA GLN A 241 0.90 22.00 17.31
C GLN A 241 0.47 21.31 18.63
N ALA A 242 0.77 20.02 18.78
CA ALA A 242 0.46 19.27 19.99
C ALA A 242 1.31 19.72 21.19
N GLU A 243 2.58 20.06 20.99
CA GLU A 243 3.47 20.61 22.01
C GLU A 243 3.00 22.01 22.44
N GLU A 244 2.68 22.91 21.50
CA GLU A 244 2.16 24.24 21.78
C GLU A 244 0.87 24.24 22.62
N ARG A 245 0.08 23.17 22.51
CA ARG A 245 -1.16 22.98 23.29
C ARG A 245 -0.98 22.16 24.58
N GLY A 246 0.26 21.74 24.92
CA GLY A 246 0.54 20.91 26.11
C GLY A 246 -0.07 19.49 26.02
N ILE A 247 -0.31 19.02 24.81
CA ILE A 247 -0.80 17.67 24.50
C ILE A 247 0.36 16.69 24.36
N LEU A 248 1.53 17.19 23.98
CA LEU A 248 2.82 16.51 23.99
C LEU A 248 3.84 17.34 24.77
N GLY A 249 4.98 16.75 25.06
CA GLY A 249 6.07 17.37 25.82
C GLY A 249 5.97 17.09 27.31
N LYS A 250 5.98 18.13 28.14
CA LYS A 250 6.01 18.02 29.60
C LYS A 250 4.63 18.11 30.22
N ASN A 251 4.41 17.32 31.28
CA ASN A 251 3.22 17.37 32.13
C ASN A 251 1.91 17.36 31.33
N ILE A 252 1.77 16.41 30.41
CA ILE A 252 0.64 16.27 29.49
C ILE A 252 -0.69 16.28 30.27
N PHE A 253 -1.60 17.19 29.93
CA PHE A 253 -2.88 17.42 30.61
C PHE A 253 -2.78 17.59 32.14
N GLY A 254 -1.62 17.99 32.66
CA GLY A 254 -1.43 18.17 34.11
C GLY A 254 -1.27 16.87 34.90
N SER A 255 -1.04 15.73 34.23
CA SER A 255 -0.98 14.39 34.81
C SER A 255 0.38 14.01 35.42
N GLY A 256 1.43 14.81 35.20
CA GLY A 256 2.80 14.47 35.52
C GLY A 256 3.49 13.55 34.49
N PHE A 257 2.78 13.12 33.44
CA PHE A 257 3.36 12.34 32.35
C PHE A 257 4.03 13.24 31.32
N ASP A 258 5.26 12.90 30.98
CA ASP A 258 6.07 13.55 29.94
C ASP A 258 6.19 12.64 28.73
N PHE A 259 6.00 13.15 27.52
CA PHE A 259 6.26 12.39 26.31
C PHE A 259 6.61 13.32 25.14
N GLU A 260 7.82 13.17 24.63
CA GLU A 260 8.36 13.94 23.51
C GLU A 260 8.48 13.03 22.27
N ILE A 261 8.10 13.55 21.09
CA ILE A 261 8.22 12.82 19.81
C ILE A 261 9.15 13.59 18.89
N SER A 262 10.05 12.86 18.22
CA SER A 262 10.90 13.40 17.17
C SER A 262 10.86 12.52 15.91
N ILE A 263 11.12 13.14 14.73
CA ILE A 263 11.15 12.42 13.46
C ILE A 263 12.61 12.12 13.11
N LYS A 264 12.84 10.89 12.63
CA LYS A 264 14.10 10.44 12.04
C LYS A 264 13.83 9.98 10.61
N GLN A 265 14.57 10.53 9.67
CA GLN A 265 14.43 10.20 8.26
C GLN A 265 15.34 9.04 7.89
N GLY A 266 14.75 7.96 7.37
CA GLY A 266 15.46 6.83 6.82
C GLY A 266 15.87 7.08 5.35
N ALA A 267 16.98 6.47 4.92
CA ALA A 267 17.48 6.59 3.55
C ALA A 267 16.79 5.66 2.54
N GLY A 268 15.59 5.13 2.85
CA GLY A 268 14.77 4.36 1.93
C GLY A 268 15.13 2.89 1.77
N ALA A 269 16.02 2.33 2.58
CA ALA A 269 16.35 0.92 2.53
C ALA A 269 15.22 0.06 3.12
N PHE A 270 14.60 -0.80 2.31
CA PHE A 270 13.49 -1.67 2.71
C PHE A 270 13.80 -2.54 3.93
N VAL A 271 15.06 -2.99 4.08
CA VAL A 271 15.50 -3.77 5.25
C VAL A 271 15.33 -3.02 6.58
N CYS A 272 15.29 -1.69 6.58
CA CYS A 272 15.05 -0.88 7.78
C CYS A 272 13.60 -0.97 8.29
N GLY A 273 12.68 -1.61 7.56
CA GLY A 273 11.38 -2.04 8.08
C GLY A 273 11.49 -3.16 9.12
N GLU A 274 12.59 -3.94 9.14
CA GLU A 274 12.87 -4.90 10.19
C GLU A 274 13.30 -4.18 11.48
N GLU A 275 12.69 -4.53 12.63
CA GLU A 275 12.79 -3.77 13.88
C GLU A 275 14.23 -3.53 14.36
N THR A 276 15.14 -4.50 14.21
CA THR A 276 16.53 -4.36 14.68
C THR A 276 17.41 -3.63 13.66
N ALA A 277 17.11 -3.72 12.38
CA ALA A 277 17.75 -2.93 11.33
C ALA A 277 17.36 -1.45 11.45
N LEU A 278 16.08 -1.17 11.74
CA LEU A 278 15.59 0.17 12.04
C LEU A 278 16.31 0.78 13.24
N ILE A 279 16.45 0.03 14.33
CA ILE A 279 17.20 0.48 15.52
C ILE A 279 18.66 0.80 15.15
N ALA A 280 19.34 -0.08 14.42
CA ALA A 280 20.73 0.16 13.99
C ALA A 280 20.83 1.47 13.17
N SER A 281 19.88 1.71 12.26
CA SER A 281 19.81 2.96 11.49
C SER A 281 19.55 4.19 12.37
N LEU A 282 18.68 4.09 13.38
CA LEU A 282 18.45 5.17 14.36
C LEU A 282 19.71 5.49 15.19
N GLU A 283 20.53 4.48 15.46
CA GLU A 283 21.80 4.62 16.17
C GLU A 283 22.95 5.18 15.30
N GLY A 284 22.68 5.43 13.99
CA GLY A 284 23.66 5.92 13.04
C GLY A 284 24.53 4.82 12.42
N GLU A 285 24.18 3.57 12.68
CA GLU A 285 24.85 2.40 12.14
C GLU A 285 24.19 1.95 10.82
N ARG A 286 24.89 1.09 10.07
CA ARG A 286 24.27 0.47 8.87
C ARG A 286 23.04 -0.34 9.27
N GLY A 287 21.90 -0.12 8.61
CA GLY A 287 20.65 -0.83 8.84
C GLY A 287 20.76 -2.32 8.53
N MET A 288 21.24 -3.08 9.50
CA MET A 288 21.37 -4.54 9.42
C MET A 288 20.67 -5.21 10.60
N PRO A 289 19.91 -6.28 10.36
CA PRO A 289 19.27 -7.05 11.43
C PRO A 289 20.27 -7.61 12.45
N ARG A 290 19.86 -7.65 13.73
CA ARG A 290 20.59 -8.27 14.83
C ARG A 290 20.01 -9.65 15.14
N ILE A 291 20.82 -10.51 15.75
CA ILE A 291 20.37 -11.81 16.28
C ILE A 291 19.47 -11.55 17.50
N LYS A 292 18.38 -12.27 17.59
CA LYS A 292 17.46 -12.29 18.74
C LYS A 292 17.51 -13.67 19.43
N PRO A 293 17.48 -13.77 20.76
CA PRO A 293 17.50 -12.73 21.79
C PRO A 293 18.85 -12.01 21.91
N PRO A 294 18.90 -10.78 22.51
CA PRO A 294 17.78 -10.07 23.13
C PRO A 294 16.82 -9.47 22.11
N PHE A 295 15.51 -9.44 22.44
CA PHE A 295 14.50 -8.75 21.65
C PHE A 295 14.52 -7.25 21.95
N PRO A 296 14.04 -6.36 21.05
CA PRO A 296 14.01 -4.91 21.30
C PRO A 296 13.31 -4.50 22.59
N VAL A 297 12.27 -5.23 22.99
CA VAL A 297 11.58 -5.03 24.28
C VAL A 297 12.49 -5.22 25.50
N GLN A 298 13.60 -5.92 25.35
CA GLN A 298 14.62 -6.16 26.38
C GLN A 298 15.82 -5.23 26.22
N ALA A 299 16.37 -5.13 24.99
CA ALA A 299 17.54 -4.34 24.66
C ALA A 299 17.44 -3.86 23.19
N GLY A 300 16.77 -2.73 22.99
CA GLY A 300 16.57 -2.09 21.70
C GLY A 300 17.50 -0.89 21.49
N TYR A 301 16.91 0.30 21.27
CA TYR A 301 17.63 1.55 21.00
C TYR A 301 18.57 1.93 22.16
N TRP A 302 19.84 2.08 21.83
CA TRP A 302 20.95 2.25 22.81
C TRP A 302 20.96 1.21 23.94
N GLY A 303 20.57 -0.02 23.63
CA GLY A 303 20.51 -1.11 24.61
C GLY A 303 19.38 -0.98 25.64
N LYS A 304 18.46 -0.04 25.50
CA LYS A 304 17.33 0.21 26.40
C LYS A 304 16.05 -0.51 25.91
N PRO A 305 15.12 -0.84 26.82
CA PRO A 305 13.84 -1.42 26.43
C PRO A 305 13.11 -0.53 25.41
N THR A 306 12.74 -1.10 24.27
CA THR A 306 12.16 -0.34 23.15
C THR A 306 10.95 -1.06 22.61
N ASN A 307 9.80 -0.36 22.53
CA ASN A 307 8.63 -0.87 21.85
C ASN A 307 8.54 -0.26 20.45
N ILE A 308 8.37 -1.12 19.44
CA ILE A 308 8.24 -0.71 18.04
C ILE A 308 6.89 -1.18 17.52
N ASN A 309 6.07 -0.27 17.00
CA ASN A 309 4.85 -0.60 16.27
C ASN A 309 4.81 0.19 14.95
N ASN A 310 4.05 -0.34 13.99
CA ASN A 310 3.79 0.30 12.72
C ASN A 310 2.78 1.47 12.86
N VAL A 311 2.75 2.38 11.88
CA VAL A 311 1.87 3.56 11.84
C VAL A 311 0.39 3.18 11.96
N GLU A 312 -0.10 2.24 11.13
CA GLU A 312 -1.50 1.80 11.18
C GLU A 312 -1.86 1.19 12.55
N THR A 313 -0.91 0.50 13.19
CA THR A 313 -1.11 -0.04 14.54
C THR A 313 -1.38 1.07 15.54
N TYR A 314 -0.57 2.14 15.54
CA TYR A 314 -0.79 3.28 16.43
C TYR A 314 -2.08 4.05 16.11
N ALA A 315 -2.44 4.23 14.84
CA ALA A 315 -3.66 4.93 14.43
C ALA A 315 -4.96 4.26 14.92
N ASN A 316 -4.93 2.95 15.19
CA ASN A 316 -6.06 2.21 15.78
C ASN A 316 -6.23 2.46 17.29
N VAL A 317 -5.14 2.75 18.01
CA VAL A 317 -5.13 2.83 19.49
C VAL A 317 -6.10 3.87 20.03
N PRO A 318 -6.15 5.12 19.55
CA PRO A 318 -7.09 6.13 20.08
C PRO A 318 -8.55 5.68 19.94
N TRP A 319 -8.90 5.07 18.80
CA TRP A 319 -10.26 4.56 18.58
C TRP A 319 -10.61 3.45 19.56
N ILE A 320 -9.68 2.52 19.81
CA ILE A 320 -9.87 1.43 20.76
C ILE A 320 -10.10 1.98 22.17
N LEU A 321 -9.26 2.92 22.61
CA LEU A 321 -9.40 3.51 23.96
C LEU A 321 -10.65 4.39 24.09
N ALA A 322 -11.14 4.99 23.02
CA ALA A 322 -12.37 5.78 23.03
C ALA A 322 -13.64 4.90 23.05
N ASN A 323 -13.65 3.77 22.33
CA ASN A 323 -14.85 2.95 22.09
C ASN A 323 -14.86 1.63 22.89
N GLY A 324 -13.72 1.25 23.46
CA GLY A 324 -13.52 0.00 24.18
C GLY A 324 -12.95 -1.13 23.33
N GLY A 325 -12.14 -2.00 23.94
CA GLY A 325 -11.51 -3.14 23.27
C GLY A 325 -12.53 -4.10 22.66
N LYS A 326 -13.65 -4.34 23.35
CA LYS A 326 -14.75 -5.18 22.83
C LYS A 326 -15.35 -4.66 21.52
N ALA A 327 -15.47 -3.36 21.37
CA ALA A 327 -16.01 -2.76 20.14
C ALA A 327 -15.08 -3.04 18.93
N PHE A 328 -13.77 -3.05 19.16
CA PHE A 328 -12.80 -3.40 18.11
C PHE A 328 -12.75 -4.91 17.85
N SER A 329 -12.77 -5.75 18.90
CA SER A 329 -12.75 -7.20 18.75
C SER A 329 -14.04 -7.78 18.19
N ALA A 330 -15.14 -7.05 18.21
CA ALA A 330 -16.37 -7.40 17.51
C ALA A 330 -16.27 -7.25 15.98
N LEU A 331 -15.25 -6.53 15.48
CA LEU A 331 -14.92 -6.46 14.05
C LEU A 331 -13.91 -7.55 13.70
N GLY A 332 -14.01 -8.09 12.50
CA GLY A 332 -13.04 -9.07 12.00
C GLY A 332 -13.38 -10.50 12.41
N THR A 333 -12.35 -11.35 12.48
CA THR A 333 -12.47 -12.76 12.88
C THR A 333 -11.98 -12.97 14.31
N GLU A 334 -12.33 -14.09 14.92
CA GLU A 334 -11.91 -14.44 16.29
C GLU A 334 -10.38 -14.38 16.48
N LYS A 335 -9.61 -14.86 15.48
CA LYS A 335 -8.14 -14.89 15.54
C LYS A 335 -7.48 -13.64 14.99
N SER A 336 -8.19 -12.89 14.17
CA SER A 336 -7.72 -11.64 13.54
C SER A 336 -8.76 -10.53 13.72
N PRO A 337 -8.91 -9.99 14.95
CA PRO A 337 -9.88 -8.93 15.23
C PRO A 337 -9.55 -7.60 14.58
N GLY A 338 -10.59 -6.79 14.40
CA GLY A 338 -10.51 -5.42 13.94
C GLY A 338 -10.53 -5.31 12.42
N THR A 339 -10.03 -4.17 11.96
CA THR A 339 -9.93 -3.79 10.55
C THR A 339 -8.50 -3.87 10.04
N LYS A 340 -8.34 -3.88 8.72
CA LYS A 340 -7.04 -3.75 8.05
C LYS A 340 -7.16 -2.82 6.85
N VAL A 341 -6.17 -1.95 6.70
CA VAL A 341 -6.03 -1.11 5.51
C VAL A 341 -5.31 -1.90 4.42
N PHE A 342 -5.87 -1.88 3.19
CA PHE A 342 -5.26 -2.48 2.01
C PHE A 342 -5.05 -1.43 0.92
N ALA A 343 -3.90 -1.53 0.24
CA ALA A 343 -3.62 -0.79 -0.98
C ALA A 343 -3.94 -1.68 -2.19
N LEU A 344 -5.02 -1.35 -2.91
CA LEU A 344 -5.43 -2.06 -4.12
C LEU A 344 -4.71 -1.49 -5.34
N ALA A 345 -3.94 -2.32 -6.02
CA ALA A 345 -3.14 -1.93 -7.18
C ALA A 345 -3.21 -2.97 -8.31
N GLY A 346 -2.56 -2.69 -9.44
CA GLY A 346 -2.47 -3.59 -10.59
C GLY A 346 -3.64 -3.47 -11.56
N LYS A 347 -4.21 -4.62 -11.96
CA LYS A 347 -5.24 -4.72 -13.02
C LYS A 347 -6.67 -4.54 -12.52
N ILE A 348 -6.86 -3.82 -11.42
CA ILE A 348 -8.17 -3.56 -10.78
C ILE A 348 -8.80 -2.26 -11.32
N LYS A 349 -10.13 -2.20 -11.43
CA LYS A 349 -10.85 -1.00 -11.93
C LYS A 349 -10.72 0.17 -10.98
N GLN A 350 -10.98 -0.05 -9.70
CA GLN A 350 -10.98 0.97 -8.65
C GLN A 350 -9.81 0.71 -7.69
N GLY A 351 -8.65 1.25 -8.04
CA GLY A 351 -7.46 1.16 -7.19
C GLY A 351 -7.39 2.28 -6.18
N GLY A 352 -6.83 2.00 -5.01
CA GLY A 352 -6.68 2.98 -3.93
C GLY A 352 -6.52 2.32 -2.57
N LEU A 353 -6.85 3.05 -1.50
CA LEU A 353 -6.86 2.53 -0.14
C LEU A 353 -8.28 2.18 0.30
N ILE A 354 -8.41 1.01 0.88
CA ILE A 354 -9.64 0.56 1.53
C ILE A 354 -9.33 0.13 2.95
N GLU A 355 -10.27 0.28 3.86
CA GLU A 355 -10.20 -0.31 5.19
C GLU A 355 -11.43 -1.19 5.42
N VAL A 356 -11.17 -2.46 5.66
CA VAL A 356 -12.22 -3.47 5.78
C VAL A 356 -12.06 -4.27 7.08
N PRO A 357 -13.16 -4.79 7.65
CA PRO A 357 -13.07 -5.79 8.70
C PRO A 357 -12.28 -7.01 8.20
N MET A 358 -11.41 -7.55 9.03
CA MET A 358 -10.74 -8.81 8.74
C MET A 358 -11.79 -9.93 8.53
N GLY A 359 -11.54 -10.83 7.56
CA GLY A 359 -12.44 -11.94 7.27
C GLY A 359 -13.33 -11.78 6.04
N LEU A 360 -13.39 -10.59 5.41
CA LEU A 360 -13.92 -10.51 4.05
C LEU A 360 -13.07 -11.37 3.12
N THR A 361 -13.67 -11.94 2.09
CA THR A 361 -12.93 -12.73 1.10
C THR A 361 -12.16 -11.84 0.14
N LEU A 362 -11.07 -12.35 -0.44
CA LEU A 362 -10.36 -11.65 -1.51
C LEU A 362 -11.29 -11.32 -2.68
N ARG A 363 -12.25 -12.21 -2.98
CA ARG A 363 -13.27 -11.99 -4.02
C ARG A 363 -14.13 -10.78 -3.73
N GLU A 364 -14.65 -10.64 -2.51
CA GLU A 364 -15.45 -9.49 -2.11
C GLU A 364 -14.64 -8.19 -2.19
N VAL A 365 -13.40 -8.21 -1.73
CA VAL A 365 -12.50 -7.04 -1.81
C VAL A 365 -12.26 -6.62 -3.27
N ILE A 366 -11.97 -7.57 -4.16
CA ILE A 366 -11.61 -7.27 -5.55
C ILE A 366 -12.83 -6.88 -6.39
N PHE A 367 -13.94 -7.60 -6.26
CA PHE A 367 -15.09 -7.41 -7.15
C PHE A 367 -16.13 -6.44 -6.59
N ASN A 368 -16.47 -6.52 -5.29
CA ASN A 368 -17.50 -5.66 -4.74
C ASN A 368 -16.95 -4.24 -4.47
N ILE A 369 -15.76 -4.15 -3.85
CA ILE A 369 -15.15 -2.86 -3.50
C ILE A 369 -14.28 -2.35 -4.68
N GLY A 370 -13.37 -3.18 -5.19
CA GLY A 370 -12.45 -2.82 -6.27
C GLY A 370 -13.08 -2.75 -7.67
N GLY A 371 -14.38 -3.09 -7.82
CA GLY A 371 -15.12 -3.02 -9.08
C GLY A 371 -14.69 -4.03 -10.15
N GLY A 372 -13.86 -5.03 -9.79
CA GLY A 372 -13.37 -6.08 -10.68
C GLY A 372 -12.19 -5.65 -11.56
N ILE A 373 -11.94 -6.42 -12.61
CA ILE A 373 -10.72 -6.32 -13.43
C ILE A 373 -10.88 -5.30 -14.56
N LYS A 374 -9.83 -4.51 -14.83
CA LYS A 374 -9.80 -3.55 -15.94
C LYS A 374 -10.05 -4.23 -17.28
N GLY A 375 -10.96 -3.64 -18.09
CA GLY A 375 -11.29 -4.14 -19.41
C GLY A 375 -12.06 -5.47 -19.40
N ASP A 376 -12.71 -5.79 -18.27
CA ASP A 376 -13.54 -6.99 -18.07
C ASP A 376 -12.82 -8.31 -18.40
N LYS A 377 -11.48 -8.31 -18.22
CA LYS A 377 -10.65 -9.49 -18.37
C LYS A 377 -10.85 -10.45 -17.20
N LYS A 378 -10.41 -11.70 -17.39
CA LYS A 378 -10.41 -12.68 -16.31
C LYS A 378 -9.30 -12.36 -15.30
N ILE A 379 -9.63 -12.50 -14.03
CA ILE A 379 -8.61 -12.49 -12.99
C ILE A 379 -7.75 -13.73 -13.12
N LYS A 380 -6.47 -13.62 -12.80
CA LYS A 380 -5.54 -14.75 -12.78
C LYS A 380 -5.04 -15.03 -11.37
N ALA A 381 -4.58 -14.00 -10.70
CA ALA A 381 -4.06 -14.11 -9.35
C ALA A 381 -4.04 -12.76 -8.63
N VAL A 382 -3.76 -12.82 -7.34
CA VAL A 382 -3.49 -11.67 -6.49
C VAL A 382 -2.16 -11.88 -5.77
N GLN A 383 -1.24 -10.92 -5.86
CA GLN A 383 -0.09 -10.87 -4.97
C GLN A 383 -0.49 -10.15 -3.69
N LEU A 384 -0.33 -10.78 -2.56
CA LEU A 384 -0.61 -10.23 -1.24
C LEU A 384 0.64 -10.24 -0.37
N GLY A 385 0.82 -9.20 0.44
CA GLY A 385 1.95 -9.10 1.37
C GLY A 385 3.21 -8.47 0.79
N GLY A 386 3.06 -7.66 -0.26
CA GLY A 386 4.18 -6.98 -0.90
C GLY A 386 5.06 -7.91 -1.76
N PRO A 387 6.27 -7.45 -2.14
CA PRO A 387 7.15 -8.20 -3.05
C PRO A 387 7.70 -9.50 -2.47
N SER A 388 7.65 -9.69 -1.15
CA SER A 388 8.04 -10.93 -0.49
C SER A 388 6.85 -11.73 0.04
N GLY A 389 5.63 -11.35 -0.35
CA GLY A 389 4.39 -12.00 0.05
C GLY A 389 4.15 -13.34 -0.64
N GLY A 390 3.11 -13.42 -1.47
CA GLY A 390 2.85 -14.61 -2.28
C GLY A 390 1.69 -14.40 -3.23
N CYS A 391 1.65 -15.19 -4.31
CA CYS A 391 0.59 -15.18 -5.29
C CYS A 391 -0.52 -16.17 -4.88
N ILE A 392 -1.76 -15.69 -4.90
CA ILE A 392 -2.96 -16.48 -4.61
C ILE A 392 -3.75 -16.56 -5.93
N PRO A 393 -4.04 -17.77 -6.46
CA PRO A 393 -4.72 -17.94 -7.74
C PRO A 393 -6.22 -17.71 -7.64
N GLU A 394 -6.91 -17.62 -8.79
CA GLU A 394 -8.36 -17.38 -8.89
C GLU A 394 -9.19 -18.36 -8.06
N GLU A 395 -8.80 -19.62 -8.01
CA GLU A 395 -9.52 -20.69 -7.31
C GLU A 395 -9.54 -20.52 -5.79
N LEU A 396 -8.63 -19.69 -5.26
CA LEU A 396 -8.51 -19.42 -3.83
C LEU A 396 -9.01 -18.01 -3.44
N LEU A 397 -9.72 -17.31 -4.31
CA LEU A 397 -10.23 -15.96 -4.01
C LEU A 397 -11.29 -15.92 -2.91
N ASP A 398 -11.89 -17.04 -2.58
CA ASP A 398 -12.84 -17.14 -1.46
C ASP A 398 -12.14 -17.31 -0.09
N THR A 399 -10.80 -17.21 -0.07
CA THR A 399 -10.02 -17.18 1.17
C THR A 399 -10.31 -15.89 1.94
N PRO A 400 -10.66 -15.99 3.23
CA PRO A 400 -10.81 -14.83 4.10
C PRO A 400 -9.50 -14.06 4.25
N VAL A 401 -9.58 -12.74 4.23
CA VAL A 401 -8.43 -11.86 4.43
C VAL A 401 -8.15 -11.75 5.93
N ASP A 402 -7.53 -12.79 6.48
CA ASP A 402 -7.00 -12.84 7.84
C ASP A 402 -5.61 -13.50 7.87
N TYR A 403 -4.87 -13.35 8.97
CA TYR A 403 -3.49 -13.83 9.06
C TYR A 403 -3.37 -15.35 8.87
N GLU A 404 -4.28 -16.10 9.45
CA GLU A 404 -4.25 -17.55 9.45
C GLU A 404 -4.61 -18.13 8.08
N SER A 405 -5.71 -17.64 7.50
CA SER A 405 -6.23 -18.12 6.21
C SER A 405 -5.28 -17.81 5.06
N ILE A 406 -4.74 -16.59 5.04
CA ILE A 406 -3.76 -16.18 4.02
C ILE A 406 -2.49 -17.02 4.12
N ASN A 407 -1.96 -17.28 5.34
CA ASN A 407 -0.76 -18.09 5.50
C ASN A 407 -0.92 -19.53 4.98
N GLN A 408 -2.14 -20.11 5.03
CA GLN A 408 -2.40 -21.44 4.49
C GLN A 408 -2.25 -21.52 2.96
N THR A 409 -2.42 -20.40 2.25
CA THR A 409 -2.18 -20.34 0.80
C THR A 409 -0.70 -20.34 0.41
N GLY A 410 0.19 -20.12 1.38
CA GLY A 410 1.63 -19.92 1.17
C GLY A 410 2.01 -18.44 0.97
N ALA A 411 1.02 -17.54 0.91
CA ALA A 411 1.22 -16.09 0.95
C ALA A 411 1.29 -15.59 2.39
N ILE A 412 1.60 -14.32 2.57
CA ILE A 412 1.53 -13.63 3.87
C ILE A 412 0.66 -12.39 3.77
N MET A 413 0.08 -11.96 4.90
CA MET A 413 -0.72 -10.73 4.94
C MET A 413 0.12 -9.50 4.58
N GLY A 414 1.34 -9.42 5.06
CA GLY A 414 2.22 -8.28 4.89
C GLY A 414 1.63 -6.99 5.47
N SER A 415 2.10 -5.86 4.97
CA SER A 415 1.58 -4.54 5.35
C SER A 415 0.19 -4.24 4.80
N GLY A 416 -0.28 -4.98 3.78
CA GLY A 416 -1.59 -4.82 3.14
C GLY A 416 -1.52 -4.41 1.66
N GLY A 417 -0.35 -4.50 1.04
CA GLY A 417 -0.23 -4.34 -0.41
C GLY A 417 -0.92 -5.50 -1.15
N MET A 418 -1.82 -5.18 -2.07
CA MET A 418 -2.59 -6.14 -2.86
C MET A 418 -2.50 -5.78 -4.34
N VAL A 419 -1.77 -6.60 -5.12
CA VAL A 419 -1.57 -6.38 -6.57
C VAL A 419 -2.38 -7.41 -7.34
N VAL A 420 -3.42 -6.94 -8.01
CA VAL A 420 -4.34 -7.78 -8.80
C VAL A 420 -3.78 -7.99 -10.21
N MET A 421 -3.82 -9.22 -10.69
CA MET A 421 -3.29 -9.67 -11.97
C MET A 421 -4.37 -10.30 -12.82
N ASP A 422 -4.39 -10.00 -14.11
CA ASP A 422 -5.30 -10.56 -15.10
C ASP A 422 -4.65 -11.67 -15.93
N GLU A 423 -5.42 -12.29 -16.81
CA GLU A 423 -5.00 -13.37 -17.73
C GLU A 423 -3.81 -12.99 -18.63
N THR A 424 -3.48 -11.71 -18.78
CA THR A 424 -2.34 -11.25 -19.57
C THR A 424 -1.05 -11.16 -18.78
N THR A 425 -1.04 -11.53 -17.51
CA THR A 425 0.15 -11.50 -16.65
C THR A 425 0.92 -12.82 -16.76
N CYS A 426 2.20 -12.75 -17.01
CA CYS A 426 3.09 -13.92 -16.97
C CYS A 426 3.53 -14.18 -15.52
N MET A 427 3.27 -15.38 -15.00
CA MET A 427 3.57 -15.70 -13.61
C MET A 427 5.06 -15.92 -13.35
N VAL A 428 5.82 -16.31 -14.38
CA VAL A 428 7.28 -16.44 -14.29
C VAL A 428 7.93 -15.05 -14.21
N ASP A 429 7.49 -14.12 -15.06
CA ASP A 429 8.02 -12.76 -15.09
C ASP A 429 7.63 -11.98 -13.83
N ILE A 430 6.43 -12.21 -13.29
CA ILE A 430 6.01 -11.57 -12.03
C ILE A 430 6.83 -12.07 -10.84
N ALA A 431 7.16 -13.37 -10.80
CA ALA A 431 8.06 -13.94 -9.79
C ALA A 431 9.48 -13.33 -9.91
N ARG A 432 9.99 -13.19 -11.14
CA ARG A 432 11.26 -12.50 -11.43
C ARG A 432 11.24 -11.05 -10.90
N PHE A 433 10.19 -10.29 -11.23
CA PHE A 433 10.02 -8.88 -10.82
C PHE A 433 10.06 -8.71 -9.30
N PHE A 434 9.31 -9.52 -8.56
CA PHE A 434 9.29 -9.43 -7.10
C PHE A 434 10.61 -9.89 -6.47
N LEU A 435 11.24 -10.91 -7.04
CA LEU A 435 12.52 -11.39 -6.54
C LEU A 435 13.66 -10.40 -6.84
N GLU A 436 13.64 -9.71 -7.98
CA GLU A 436 14.57 -8.65 -8.32
C GLU A 436 14.56 -7.54 -7.26
N PHE A 437 13.36 -7.10 -6.85
CA PHE A 437 13.22 -6.14 -5.77
C PHE A 437 13.82 -6.66 -4.46
N THR A 438 13.42 -7.85 -4.01
CA THR A 438 13.90 -8.38 -2.73
C THR A 438 15.40 -8.69 -2.73
N GLN A 439 15.96 -9.04 -3.88
CA GLN A 439 17.40 -9.25 -4.08
C GLN A 439 18.16 -7.92 -3.97
N SER A 440 17.66 -6.85 -4.61
CA SER A 440 18.30 -5.54 -4.56
C SER A 440 18.26 -4.91 -3.15
N GLU A 441 17.21 -5.21 -2.39
CA GLU A 441 17.00 -4.72 -1.01
C GLU A 441 17.69 -5.57 0.06
N SER A 442 18.38 -6.64 -0.31
CA SER A 442 19.12 -7.46 0.65
C SER A 442 20.26 -6.67 1.29
N CYS A 443 20.30 -6.63 2.63
CA CYS A 443 21.42 -6.00 3.36
C CYS A 443 22.79 -6.73 3.18
N GLY A 444 22.77 -7.94 2.59
CA GLY A 444 23.95 -8.74 2.31
C GLY A 444 24.55 -9.51 3.52
N LYS A 445 23.94 -9.45 4.70
CA LYS A 445 24.48 -10.10 5.91
C LYS A 445 24.47 -11.62 5.83
N CYS A 446 23.34 -12.23 5.45
CA CYS A 446 23.20 -13.68 5.35
C CYS A 446 23.67 -14.16 3.96
N VAL A 447 24.53 -15.17 3.92
CA VAL A 447 25.02 -15.74 2.65
C VAL A 447 23.87 -16.31 1.83
N GLN A 448 22.96 -17.05 2.47
CA GLN A 448 21.81 -17.66 1.82
C GLN A 448 20.89 -16.59 1.18
N CYS A 449 20.61 -15.49 1.87
CA CYS A 449 19.85 -14.38 1.31
C CYS A 449 20.61 -13.73 0.13
N ARG A 450 21.84 -13.23 0.36
CA ARG A 450 22.63 -12.49 -0.63
C ARG A 450 22.89 -13.29 -1.90
N ILE A 451 23.36 -14.52 -1.76
CA ILE A 451 23.75 -15.36 -2.91
C ILE A 451 22.54 -16.13 -3.45
N GLY A 452 21.70 -16.70 -2.57
CA GLY A 452 20.57 -17.52 -2.98
C GLY A 452 19.54 -16.74 -3.76
N THR A 453 19.14 -15.53 -3.32
CA THR A 453 18.19 -14.68 -4.07
C THR A 453 18.77 -14.30 -5.44
N LYS A 454 20.08 -14.02 -5.53
CA LYS A 454 20.73 -13.72 -6.81
C LYS A 454 20.71 -14.93 -7.75
N ARG A 455 21.02 -16.13 -7.24
CA ARG A 455 20.96 -17.36 -8.07
C ARG A 455 19.55 -17.68 -8.55
N MET A 456 18.56 -17.53 -7.69
CA MET A 456 17.16 -17.68 -8.08
C MET A 456 16.76 -16.68 -9.16
N LEU A 457 17.19 -15.41 -9.03
CA LEU A 457 16.90 -14.37 -10.02
C LEU A 457 17.52 -14.71 -11.38
N GLU A 458 18.79 -15.12 -11.43
CA GLU A 458 19.47 -15.55 -12.66
C GLU A 458 18.77 -16.74 -13.36
N ILE A 459 18.20 -17.66 -12.59
CA ILE A 459 17.40 -18.76 -13.15
C ILE A 459 16.10 -18.23 -13.77
N LEU A 460 15.38 -17.34 -13.07
CA LEU A 460 14.14 -16.75 -13.59
C LEU A 460 14.40 -15.87 -14.82
N GLU A 461 15.48 -15.09 -14.83
CA GLU A 461 15.93 -14.30 -15.98
C GLU A 461 16.14 -15.21 -17.19
N ARG A 462 16.96 -16.28 -17.09
CA ARG A 462 17.19 -17.19 -18.21
C ARG A 462 15.93 -17.92 -18.69
N ILE A 463 14.99 -18.25 -17.78
CA ILE A 463 13.70 -18.83 -18.17
C ILE A 463 12.90 -17.82 -19.00
N CYS A 464 12.81 -16.56 -18.58
CA CYS A 464 12.12 -15.50 -19.31
C CYS A 464 12.80 -15.15 -20.64
N ASP A 465 14.12 -15.32 -20.73
CA ASP A 465 14.94 -15.07 -21.91
C ASP A 465 14.99 -16.27 -22.89
N GLY A 466 14.24 -17.34 -22.60
CA GLY A 466 14.15 -18.52 -23.47
C GLY A 466 15.30 -19.50 -23.31
N GLU A 467 16.21 -19.27 -22.38
CA GLU A 467 17.39 -20.09 -22.08
C GLU A 467 17.16 -21.08 -20.94
N GLY A 468 15.92 -21.16 -20.43
CA GLY A 468 15.53 -22.07 -19.34
C GLY A 468 15.85 -23.53 -19.69
N GLN A 469 16.30 -24.28 -18.71
CA GLN A 469 16.79 -25.66 -18.83
C GLN A 469 15.91 -26.61 -18.01
N GLU A 470 15.89 -27.87 -18.42
CA GLU A 470 15.26 -28.92 -17.61
C GLU A 470 15.94 -29.03 -16.24
N GLY A 471 15.15 -29.13 -15.16
CA GLY A 471 15.64 -29.09 -13.78
C GLY A 471 15.70 -27.71 -13.14
N ASP A 472 15.46 -26.62 -13.88
CA ASP A 472 15.47 -25.25 -13.32
C ASP A 472 14.39 -25.02 -12.26
N ILE A 473 13.24 -25.66 -12.41
CA ILE A 473 12.13 -25.52 -11.47
C ILE A 473 12.52 -26.16 -10.13
N GLU A 474 13.03 -27.37 -10.16
CA GLU A 474 13.49 -28.12 -8.99
C GLU A 474 14.65 -27.40 -8.28
N LEU A 475 15.56 -26.82 -9.05
CA LEU A 475 16.66 -26.01 -8.53
C LEU A 475 16.17 -24.73 -7.87
N LEU A 476 15.16 -24.06 -8.44
CA LEU A 476 14.52 -22.89 -7.81
C LEU A 476 13.88 -23.27 -6.46
N GLU A 477 13.14 -24.38 -6.41
CA GLU A 477 12.52 -24.88 -5.18
C GLU A 477 13.57 -25.22 -4.11
N GLU A 478 14.66 -25.89 -4.48
CA GLU A 478 15.75 -26.22 -3.55
C GLU A 478 16.43 -24.97 -2.98
N ILE A 479 16.84 -24.03 -3.84
CA ILE A 479 17.49 -22.78 -3.41
C ILE A 479 16.53 -21.97 -2.54
N ALA A 480 15.25 -21.87 -2.93
CA ALA A 480 14.22 -21.14 -2.19
C ALA A 480 14.10 -21.63 -0.74
N LEU A 481 14.08 -22.95 -0.53
CA LEU A 481 14.04 -23.54 0.81
C LEU A 481 15.29 -23.17 1.62
N LYS A 482 16.49 -23.25 1.01
CA LYS A 482 17.76 -22.88 1.69
C LYS A 482 17.81 -21.39 2.05
N VAL A 483 17.32 -20.52 1.18
CA VAL A 483 17.22 -19.08 1.45
C VAL A 483 16.28 -18.82 2.63
N ARG A 484 15.12 -19.44 2.65
CA ARG A 484 14.13 -19.30 3.72
C ARG A 484 14.67 -19.76 5.07
N GLU A 485 15.27 -20.95 5.12
CA GLU A 485 15.77 -21.57 6.35
C GLU A 485 17.04 -20.91 6.89
N GLY A 486 17.93 -20.47 6.00
CA GLY A 486 19.23 -19.91 6.36
C GLY A 486 19.29 -18.41 6.52
N SER A 487 18.16 -17.69 6.39
CA SER A 487 18.11 -16.24 6.54
C SER A 487 17.73 -15.80 7.94
N LEU A 488 18.40 -14.74 8.44
CA LEU A 488 18.22 -14.22 9.79
C LEU A 488 16.90 -13.46 9.98
N CYS A 489 16.49 -12.65 8.99
CA CYS A 489 15.33 -11.76 9.11
C CYS A 489 14.22 -12.11 8.12
N GLY A 490 13.03 -11.49 8.34
CA GLY A 490 11.85 -11.70 7.53
C GLY A 490 12.05 -11.47 6.04
N LEU A 491 12.91 -10.50 5.62
CA LEU A 491 13.17 -10.25 4.21
C LEU A 491 13.67 -11.52 3.50
N GLY A 492 14.75 -12.12 3.98
CA GLY A 492 15.29 -13.33 3.35
C GLY A 492 14.40 -14.56 3.55
N GLN A 493 13.70 -14.66 4.70
CA GLN A 493 12.78 -15.77 4.97
C GLN A 493 11.56 -15.76 4.07
N SER A 494 11.11 -14.59 3.63
CA SER A 494 9.92 -14.45 2.77
C SER A 494 10.24 -14.18 1.29
N ALA A 495 11.44 -13.71 0.95
CA ALA A 495 11.85 -13.43 -0.44
C ALA A 495 11.53 -14.57 -1.45
N PRO A 496 11.63 -15.85 -1.09
CA PRO A 496 11.28 -16.95 -2.00
C PRO A 496 9.76 -17.17 -2.21
N ASN A 497 8.89 -16.60 -1.36
CA ASN A 497 7.46 -16.93 -1.40
C ASN A 497 6.78 -16.66 -2.77
N PRO A 498 7.03 -15.54 -3.48
CA PRO A 498 6.44 -15.34 -4.80
C PRO A 498 6.86 -16.42 -5.79
N VAL A 499 8.12 -16.88 -5.74
CA VAL A 499 8.63 -17.96 -6.60
C VAL A 499 7.96 -19.28 -6.24
N LEU A 500 7.94 -19.64 -4.96
CA LEU A 500 7.33 -20.89 -4.49
C LEU A 500 5.82 -20.96 -4.76
N THR A 501 5.10 -19.85 -4.58
CA THR A 501 3.66 -19.81 -4.82
C THR A 501 3.33 -19.81 -6.31
N THR A 502 4.10 -19.13 -7.14
CA THR A 502 3.90 -19.18 -8.60
C THR A 502 4.26 -20.55 -9.19
N ILE A 503 5.31 -21.22 -8.70
CA ILE A 503 5.59 -22.63 -9.08
C ILE A 503 4.45 -23.53 -8.61
N ARG A 504 3.98 -23.37 -7.37
CA ARG A 504 2.91 -24.22 -6.81
C ARG A 504 1.61 -24.15 -7.60
N TYR A 505 1.21 -22.97 -8.05
CA TYR A 505 -0.10 -22.74 -8.67
C TYR A 505 -0.08 -22.59 -10.18
N PHE A 506 1.10 -22.33 -10.78
CA PHE A 506 1.28 -22.04 -12.22
C PHE A 506 2.49 -22.74 -12.79
N ARG A 507 2.79 -23.97 -12.33
CA ARG A 507 3.93 -24.77 -12.77
C ARG A 507 3.95 -25.00 -14.28
N ASP A 508 2.78 -25.15 -14.88
CA ASP A 508 2.57 -25.30 -16.31
C ASP A 508 3.13 -24.14 -17.13
N GLU A 509 3.03 -22.90 -16.62
CA GLU A 509 3.64 -21.75 -17.29
C GLU A 509 5.17 -21.83 -17.30
N TYR A 510 5.79 -22.26 -16.20
CA TYR A 510 7.24 -22.49 -16.14
C TYR A 510 7.66 -23.58 -17.13
N GLU A 511 6.94 -24.69 -17.15
CA GLU A 511 7.24 -25.79 -18.07
C GLU A 511 7.09 -25.36 -19.55
N THR A 512 6.07 -24.59 -19.88
CA THR A 512 5.88 -24.04 -21.23
C THR A 512 7.01 -23.09 -21.63
N HIS A 513 7.48 -22.24 -20.70
CA HIS A 513 8.64 -21.37 -20.96
C HIS A 513 9.91 -22.19 -21.21
N ILE A 514 10.13 -23.27 -20.44
CA ILE A 514 11.34 -24.08 -20.50
C ILE A 514 11.30 -25.04 -21.72
N LYS A 515 10.20 -25.82 -21.88
CA LYS A 515 10.11 -26.89 -22.89
C LYS A 515 9.72 -26.36 -24.27
N ASP A 516 8.65 -25.55 -24.33
CA ASP A 516 8.07 -25.08 -25.59
C ASP A 516 8.66 -23.75 -26.06
N LYS A 517 9.48 -23.10 -25.23
CA LYS A 517 10.06 -21.78 -25.49
C LYS A 517 9.00 -20.77 -25.89
N LYS A 518 7.87 -20.76 -25.16
CA LYS A 518 6.72 -19.87 -25.36
C LYS A 518 6.27 -19.24 -24.05
N CYS A 519 5.82 -17.99 -24.13
CA CYS A 519 5.16 -17.29 -23.01
C CYS A 519 3.65 -17.29 -23.24
N PRO A 520 2.84 -18.05 -22.46
CA PRO A 520 1.38 -18.09 -22.65
C PRO A 520 0.73 -16.69 -22.51
N ALA A 521 1.21 -15.87 -21.59
CA ALA A 521 0.77 -14.50 -21.38
C ALA A 521 1.32 -13.48 -22.40
N LYS A 522 2.22 -13.89 -23.28
CA LYS A 522 2.85 -13.06 -24.32
C LYS A 522 3.59 -11.82 -23.79
N GLN A 523 4.21 -11.94 -22.62
CA GLN A 523 4.96 -10.85 -21.97
C GLN A 523 6.49 -11.00 -22.17
N CYS A 524 7.03 -12.20 -22.08
CA CYS A 524 8.46 -12.45 -22.18
C CYS A 524 8.94 -12.26 -23.62
N LYS A 525 9.63 -11.16 -23.89
CA LYS A 525 10.02 -10.74 -25.25
C LYS A 525 10.82 -11.80 -26.01
N ALA A 526 11.68 -12.56 -25.32
CA ALA A 526 12.46 -13.63 -25.96
C ALA A 526 11.57 -14.77 -26.47
N LEU A 527 10.44 -15.02 -25.82
CA LEU A 527 9.53 -16.14 -26.03
C LEU A 527 8.28 -15.79 -26.84
N ILE A 528 8.26 -14.65 -27.52
CA ILE A 528 7.17 -14.25 -28.42
C ILE A 528 7.69 -13.97 -29.82
N SER A 529 6.80 -14.11 -30.81
CA SER A 529 7.04 -13.67 -32.16
C SER A 529 5.87 -12.84 -32.68
N PHE A 530 6.16 -11.81 -33.47
CA PHE A 530 5.15 -11.07 -34.19
C PHE A 530 4.98 -11.62 -35.58
N ARG A 531 3.76 -11.94 -36.00
CA ARG A 531 3.43 -12.45 -37.33
C ARG A 531 2.37 -11.59 -38.00
N ILE A 532 2.40 -11.59 -39.34
CA ILE A 532 1.37 -10.92 -40.13
C ILE A 532 0.54 -12.01 -40.80
N ASN A 533 -0.74 -12.08 -40.44
CA ASN A 533 -1.68 -12.97 -41.10
C ASN A 533 -1.89 -12.50 -42.56
N PRO A 534 -1.51 -13.31 -43.59
CA PRO A 534 -1.57 -12.87 -44.97
C PRO A 534 -3.00 -12.67 -45.47
N GLU A 535 -3.98 -13.41 -44.94
CA GLU A 535 -5.38 -13.30 -45.32
C GLU A 535 -6.02 -11.96 -44.86
N LYS A 536 -5.59 -11.48 -43.70
CA LYS A 536 -6.06 -10.22 -43.11
C LYS A 536 -5.27 -9.01 -43.59
N CYS A 537 -4.02 -9.21 -44.01
CA CYS A 537 -3.15 -8.10 -44.41
C CYS A 537 -3.55 -7.51 -45.77
N ARG A 538 -3.75 -6.22 -45.82
CA ARG A 538 -4.11 -5.47 -47.05
C ARG A 538 -2.94 -4.69 -47.65
N GLY A 539 -1.71 -4.94 -47.22
CA GLY A 539 -0.52 -4.31 -47.78
C GLY A 539 -0.50 -2.77 -47.64
N CYS A 540 -1.03 -2.24 -46.52
CA CYS A 540 -1.08 -0.78 -46.32
C CYS A 540 0.27 -0.17 -45.90
N GLY A 541 1.26 -0.97 -45.54
CA GLY A 541 2.62 -0.59 -45.19
C GLY A 541 2.77 0.24 -43.90
N ARG A 542 1.73 0.37 -43.06
CA ARG A 542 1.83 1.13 -41.80
C ARG A 542 2.80 0.49 -40.83
N CYS A 543 2.74 -0.83 -40.65
CA CYS A 543 3.65 -1.58 -39.79
C CYS A 543 5.10 -1.44 -40.23
N ALA A 544 5.38 -1.54 -41.52
CA ALA A 544 6.73 -1.40 -42.08
C ALA A 544 7.32 0.00 -41.83
N ARG A 545 6.49 1.06 -42.02
CA ARG A 545 6.94 2.46 -41.73
C ARG A 545 7.19 2.74 -40.26
N LYS A 546 6.49 2.06 -39.36
CA LYS A 546 6.64 2.25 -37.90
C LYS A 546 7.70 1.31 -37.29
N CYS A 547 8.20 0.35 -38.06
CA CYS A 547 9.19 -0.61 -37.57
C CYS A 547 10.57 0.07 -37.39
N PRO A 548 11.10 0.17 -36.15
CA PRO A 548 12.41 0.79 -35.91
C PRO A 548 13.55 -0.06 -36.48
N ALA A 549 13.42 -1.39 -36.50
CA ALA A 549 14.40 -2.33 -37.05
C ALA A 549 14.31 -2.49 -38.57
N LYS A 550 13.27 -1.90 -39.22
CA LYS A 550 12.98 -2.06 -40.64
C LYS A 550 12.92 -3.54 -41.11
N CYS A 551 12.56 -4.43 -40.20
CA CYS A 551 12.45 -5.86 -40.41
C CYS A 551 11.13 -6.30 -41.09
N ILE A 552 10.29 -5.39 -41.55
CA ILE A 552 9.00 -5.69 -42.19
C ILE A 552 9.09 -5.31 -43.65
N THR A 553 8.95 -6.30 -44.52
CA THR A 553 9.02 -6.18 -45.97
C THR A 553 7.69 -6.53 -46.62
N GLY A 554 7.45 -6.04 -47.81
CA GLY A 554 6.24 -6.32 -48.59
C GLY A 554 5.92 -5.23 -49.60
N GLU A 555 5.16 -5.58 -50.61
CA GLU A 555 4.70 -4.65 -51.65
C GLU A 555 3.34 -4.01 -51.29
N LYS A 556 3.10 -2.84 -51.85
CA LYS A 556 1.79 -2.15 -51.66
C LYS A 556 0.66 -3.03 -52.19
N LYS A 557 -0.40 -3.22 -51.41
CA LYS A 557 -1.57 -4.05 -51.64
C LYS A 557 -1.28 -5.58 -51.61
N LYS A 558 -0.08 -6.01 -51.22
CA LYS A 558 0.24 -7.43 -50.95
C LYS A 558 0.53 -7.63 -49.46
N PRO A 559 0.34 -8.82 -48.91
CA PRO A 559 0.72 -9.12 -47.55
C PRO A 559 2.18 -8.78 -47.28
N HIS A 560 2.46 -8.20 -46.06
CA HIS A 560 3.81 -7.96 -45.60
C HIS A 560 4.27 -9.13 -44.71
N GLU A 561 5.58 -9.28 -44.57
CA GLU A 561 6.22 -10.31 -43.75
C GLU A 561 7.20 -9.68 -42.77
N ILE A 562 7.39 -10.32 -41.62
CA ILE A 562 8.32 -9.87 -40.57
C ILE A 562 9.50 -10.82 -40.55
N ASP A 563 10.69 -10.29 -40.80
CA ASP A 563 11.93 -10.99 -40.56
C ASP A 563 12.17 -11.17 -39.06
N GLN A 564 12.12 -12.41 -38.58
CA GLN A 564 12.19 -12.72 -37.15
C GLN A 564 13.61 -12.56 -36.60
N GLU A 565 14.66 -12.66 -37.42
CA GLU A 565 16.04 -12.48 -36.97
C GLU A 565 16.37 -11.01 -36.71
N LEU A 566 15.78 -10.11 -37.50
CA LEU A 566 15.94 -8.67 -37.35
C LEU A 566 14.92 -8.04 -36.41
N CYS A 567 13.89 -8.79 -35.98
CA CYS A 567 12.78 -8.24 -35.19
C CYS A 567 13.19 -7.98 -33.74
N LEU A 568 13.12 -6.71 -33.32
CA LEU A 568 13.35 -6.27 -31.92
C LEU A 568 12.21 -6.65 -30.97
N LYS A 569 11.15 -7.30 -31.46
CA LYS A 569 9.97 -7.69 -30.66
C LYS A 569 9.35 -6.54 -29.86
N CYS A 570 9.38 -5.32 -30.41
CA CYS A 570 8.97 -4.08 -29.73
C CYS A 570 7.46 -3.81 -29.75
N GLY A 571 6.65 -4.57 -30.54
CA GLY A 571 5.21 -4.39 -30.63
C GLY A 571 4.71 -3.24 -31.52
N SER A 572 5.57 -2.35 -32.01
CA SER A 572 5.15 -1.17 -32.80
C SER A 572 4.36 -1.53 -34.06
N CYS A 573 4.57 -2.70 -34.63
CA CYS A 573 3.80 -3.20 -35.79
C CYS A 573 2.38 -3.58 -35.41
N LEU A 574 2.15 -4.12 -34.21
CA LEU A 574 0.83 -4.47 -33.68
C LEU A 574 -0.02 -3.20 -33.49
N GLU A 575 0.55 -2.20 -32.82
CA GLU A 575 -0.11 -0.89 -32.60
C GLU A 575 -0.40 -0.14 -33.91
N ALA A 576 0.52 -0.23 -34.88
CA ALA A 576 0.36 0.43 -36.16
C ALA A 576 -0.67 -0.24 -37.08
N CYS A 577 -1.02 -1.50 -36.81
CA CYS A 577 -1.99 -2.23 -37.64
C CYS A 577 -3.40 -1.69 -37.40
N PRO A 578 -4.12 -1.21 -38.45
CA PRO A 578 -5.47 -0.69 -38.27
C PRO A 578 -6.40 -1.72 -37.63
N SER A 579 -7.22 -1.29 -36.65
CA SER A 579 -8.16 -2.15 -35.91
C SER A 579 -9.12 -2.92 -36.81
N LYS A 580 -9.48 -2.35 -37.97
CA LYS A 580 -10.33 -3.01 -38.99
C LYS A 580 -9.66 -4.20 -39.71
N TYR A 581 -8.33 -4.33 -39.66
CA TYR A 581 -7.62 -5.45 -40.27
C TYR A 581 -7.10 -6.46 -39.25
N GLN A 582 -6.55 -5.98 -38.13
CA GLN A 582 -5.97 -6.81 -37.08
C GLN A 582 -5.09 -7.95 -37.64
N ALA A 583 -4.27 -7.59 -38.63
CA ALA A 583 -3.47 -8.56 -39.35
C ALA A 583 -2.17 -8.96 -38.63
N VAL A 584 -1.68 -8.13 -37.70
CA VAL A 584 -0.50 -8.45 -36.88
C VAL A 584 -0.96 -9.17 -35.62
N THR A 585 -0.35 -10.31 -35.34
CA THR A 585 -0.62 -11.13 -34.14
C THR A 585 0.67 -11.36 -33.36
N VAL A 586 0.54 -11.66 -32.09
CA VAL A 586 1.61 -12.12 -31.19
C VAL A 586 1.40 -13.60 -30.93
N GLU A 587 2.42 -14.39 -31.17
CA GLU A 587 2.46 -15.84 -30.92
C GLU A 587 3.52 -16.18 -29.88
#